data_c339491c853ebf8c1a260c627798a31b
#
_entry.id   c339491c853ebf8c1a260c627798a31b
#
_cell.length_a   1.000
_cell.length_b   1.000
_cell.length_c   1.000
_cell.angle_alpha   90.00
_cell.angle_beta   90.00
_cell.angle_gamma   90.00
#
_symmetry.space_group_name_H-M   'P 1'
#
loop_
_entity.id
_entity.type
_entity.pdbx_description
1 polymer ?
#
loop_
_entity_poly.entity_id
_entity_poly.type
_entity_poly.pdbx_seq_one_letter_code
_entity_poly.pdbx_strand_id
1 'polypeptide(L)'
;KGADVIYDPVGGDAFDQSMRCINWNGRLLVIGFASGRIAELKTNLVLLKGCSVVGVFWGEFARRTPEKNRANFQAMLDMVEEGKIKPHVSMHFPLEQGAEAMKALLSRKTTGKVIITVKE
;
A
#
# COMPACT_ATOMS: atom_id res chain seq x y z
N LYS A 1 24.17 -2.62 -1.47
CA LYS A 1 23.25 -3.48 -0.75
C LYS A 1 21.84 -2.98 -1.00
N GLY A 2 21.02 -3.75 -1.65
CA GLY A 2 19.66 -3.37 -2.07
C GLY A 2 18.59 -3.97 -1.15
N ALA A 3 17.35 -4.08 -1.65
CA ALA A 3 16.20 -4.60 -0.92
C ALA A 3 15.82 -6.00 -1.41
N ASP A 4 15.51 -6.90 -0.49
CA ASP A 4 15.10 -8.27 -0.81
C ASP A 4 13.59 -8.35 -1.09
N VAL A 5 12.79 -7.48 -0.46
CA VAL A 5 11.36 -7.32 -0.72
C VAL A 5 11.03 -5.84 -0.81
N ILE A 6 10.34 -5.46 -1.87
CA ILE A 6 9.85 -4.10 -2.08
C ILE A 6 8.32 -4.15 -2.19
N TYR A 7 7.63 -3.40 -1.33
CA TYR A 7 6.19 -3.23 -1.33
C TYR A 7 5.85 -1.91 -2.02
N ASP A 8 5.31 -1.95 -3.24
CA ASP A 8 5.08 -0.75 -4.07
C ASP A 8 3.58 -0.47 -4.28
N PRO A 9 2.97 0.41 -3.48
CA PRO A 9 1.62 0.91 -3.69
C PRO A 9 1.59 2.17 -4.59
N VAL A 10 2.73 2.66 -5.04
CA VAL A 10 2.90 3.97 -5.68
C VAL A 10 3.01 3.86 -7.20
N GLY A 11 3.80 2.91 -7.69
CA GLY A 11 4.09 2.78 -9.11
C GLY A 11 4.94 3.94 -9.66
N GLY A 12 4.89 4.15 -10.98
CA GLY A 12 5.60 5.25 -11.61
C GLY A 12 7.09 5.25 -11.32
N ASP A 13 7.63 6.41 -10.94
CA ASP A 13 9.07 6.59 -10.66
C ASP A 13 9.55 5.75 -9.47
N ALA A 14 8.67 5.48 -8.49
CA ALA A 14 9.00 4.62 -7.36
C ALA A 14 9.27 3.19 -7.83
N PHE A 15 8.47 2.66 -8.76
CA PHE A 15 8.71 1.37 -9.39
C PHE A 15 10.03 1.35 -10.16
N ASP A 16 10.31 2.38 -10.97
CA ASP A 16 11.52 2.48 -11.78
C ASP A 16 12.79 2.48 -10.90
N GLN A 17 12.74 3.20 -9.77
CA GLN A 17 13.82 3.22 -8.78
C GLN A 17 13.92 1.89 -8.03
N SER A 18 12.81 1.25 -7.71
CA SER A 18 12.75 -0.06 -7.06
C SER A 18 13.48 -1.12 -7.88
N MET A 19 13.27 -1.12 -9.20
CA MET A 19 13.99 -2.02 -10.10
C MET A 19 15.51 -1.78 -10.14
N ARG A 20 16.00 -0.61 -9.73
CA ARG A 20 17.44 -0.34 -9.62
C ARG A 20 18.04 -0.88 -8.33
N CYS A 21 17.29 -0.84 -7.22
CA CYS A 21 17.79 -1.19 -5.89
C CYS A 21 17.40 -2.61 -5.42
N ILE A 22 16.62 -3.37 -6.19
CA ILE A 22 16.28 -4.74 -5.84
C ILE A 22 17.51 -5.65 -5.85
N ASN A 23 17.61 -6.55 -4.86
CA ASN A 23 18.65 -7.55 -4.76
C ASN A 23 18.43 -8.73 -5.71
N TRP A 24 19.44 -9.54 -5.89
CA TRP A 24 19.36 -10.86 -6.49
C TRP A 24 18.35 -11.73 -5.70
N ASN A 25 17.48 -12.46 -6.39
CA ASN A 25 16.33 -13.19 -5.83
C ASN A 25 15.32 -12.32 -5.07
N GLY A 26 15.40 -10.99 -5.18
CA GLY A 26 14.45 -10.07 -4.57
C GLY A 26 13.06 -10.15 -5.21
N ARG A 27 12.06 -9.67 -4.48
CA ARG A 27 10.65 -9.61 -4.92
C ARG A 27 10.14 -8.19 -4.88
N LEU A 28 9.67 -7.67 -6.01
CA LEU A 28 8.95 -6.41 -6.09
C LEU A 28 7.45 -6.73 -6.14
N LEU A 29 6.71 -6.28 -5.14
CA LEU A 29 5.28 -6.51 -5.00
C LEU A 29 4.52 -5.30 -5.57
N VAL A 30 3.78 -5.51 -6.65
CA VAL A 30 2.93 -4.48 -7.28
C VAL A 30 1.59 -4.46 -6.55
N ILE A 31 1.36 -3.42 -5.75
CA ILE A 31 0.17 -3.25 -4.90
C ILE A 31 -0.79 -2.24 -5.49
N GLY A 32 -0.28 -1.15 -6.08
CA GLY A 32 -1.12 -0.07 -6.60
C GLY A 32 -0.35 0.99 -7.38
N PHE A 33 -1.05 2.04 -7.76
CA PHE A 33 -0.57 3.07 -8.68
C PHE A 33 -0.92 4.48 -8.18
N ALA A 34 -0.64 4.76 -6.89
CA ALA A 34 -0.99 6.04 -6.26
C ALA A 34 -0.32 7.27 -6.89
N SER A 35 0.76 7.07 -7.68
CA SER A 35 1.36 8.13 -8.48
C SER A 35 0.49 8.57 -9.67
N GLY A 36 -0.49 7.73 -10.09
CA GLY A 36 -1.27 7.92 -11.31
C GLY A 36 -0.58 7.41 -12.59
N ARG A 37 0.72 7.09 -12.54
CA ARG A 37 1.48 6.52 -13.66
C ARG A 37 1.68 5.01 -13.47
N ILE A 38 1.22 4.23 -14.45
CA ILE A 38 1.54 2.81 -14.53
C ILE A 38 2.95 2.67 -15.09
N ALA A 39 3.84 2.01 -14.36
CA ALA A 39 5.21 1.80 -14.79
C ALA A 39 5.31 0.71 -15.86
N GLU A 40 6.28 0.85 -16.76
CA GLU A 40 6.61 -0.17 -17.76
C GLU A 40 7.77 -1.03 -17.27
N LEU A 41 7.56 -2.34 -17.22
CA LEU A 41 8.59 -3.29 -16.82
C LEU A 41 9.43 -3.72 -18.02
N LYS A 42 10.70 -3.36 -18.01
CA LYS A 42 11.70 -3.88 -18.94
C LYS A 42 12.11 -5.29 -18.50
N THR A 43 11.61 -6.31 -19.18
CA THR A 43 11.79 -7.72 -18.80
C THR A 43 13.25 -8.18 -18.77
N ASN A 44 14.12 -7.57 -19.57
CA ASN A 44 15.56 -7.82 -19.50
C ASN A 44 16.17 -7.47 -18.12
N LEU A 45 15.60 -6.47 -17.40
CA LEU A 45 16.06 -6.15 -16.05
C LEU A 45 15.69 -7.24 -15.05
N VAL A 46 14.52 -7.87 -15.21
CA VAL A 46 14.11 -9.00 -14.36
C VAL A 46 15.08 -10.16 -14.52
N LEU A 47 15.45 -10.47 -15.79
CA LEU A 47 16.43 -11.49 -16.11
C LEU A 47 17.80 -11.18 -15.50
N LEU A 48 18.34 -9.99 -15.78
CA LEU A 48 19.69 -9.60 -15.36
C LEU A 48 19.83 -9.48 -13.84
N LYS A 49 18.78 -9.10 -13.16
CA LYS A 49 18.76 -8.99 -11.68
C LYS A 49 18.35 -10.28 -10.98
N GLY A 50 17.90 -11.30 -11.72
CA GLY A 50 17.42 -12.55 -11.16
C GLY A 50 16.34 -12.34 -10.10
N CYS A 51 15.41 -11.41 -10.32
CA CYS A 51 14.37 -11.03 -9.37
C CYS A 51 12.98 -11.40 -9.86
N SER A 52 11.97 -11.25 -9.00
CA SER A 52 10.56 -11.47 -9.35
C SER A 52 9.76 -10.19 -9.23
N VAL A 53 8.84 -9.94 -10.15
CA VAL A 53 7.80 -8.90 -10.04
C VAL A 53 6.46 -9.60 -9.89
N VAL A 54 5.78 -9.35 -8.79
CA VAL A 54 4.59 -10.10 -8.35
C VAL A 54 3.41 -9.17 -8.14
N GLY A 55 2.31 -9.43 -8.82
CA GLY A 55 1.05 -8.71 -8.59
C GLY A 55 0.41 -9.15 -7.28
N VAL A 56 -0.04 -8.17 -6.47
CA VAL A 56 -0.76 -8.40 -5.22
C VAL A 56 -2.09 -7.65 -5.28
N PHE A 57 -3.11 -8.32 -5.79
CA PHE A 57 -4.45 -7.74 -5.91
C PHE A 57 -5.35 -8.23 -4.76
N TRP A 58 -5.30 -7.49 -3.65
CA TRP A 58 -6.05 -7.82 -2.45
C TRP A 58 -7.57 -7.91 -2.68
N GLY A 59 -8.16 -7.03 -3.49
CA GLY A 59 -9.60 -7.07 -3.80
C GLY A 59 -10.02 -8.40 -4.42
N GLU A 60 -9.23 -8.91 -5.38
CA GLU A 60 -9.49 -10.19 -6.01
C GLU A 60 -9.21 -11.37 -5.07
N PHE A 61 -8.18 -11.27 -4.22
CA PHE A 61 -7.95 -12.25 -3.15
C PHE A 61 -9.16 -12.34 -2.20
N ALA A 62 -9.70 -11.20 -1.76
CA ALA A 62 -10.87 -11.16 -0.89
C ALA A 62 -12.10 -11.79 -1.53
N ARG A 63 -12.29 -11.58 -2.85
CA ARG A 63 -13.39 -12.16 -3.63
C ARG A 63 -13.23 -13.67 -3.82
N ARG A 64 -12.02 -14.15 -4.12
CA ARG A 64 -11.76 -15.58 -4.40
C ARG A 64 -11.64 -16.41 -3.13
N THR A 65 -11.19 -15.83 -2.03
CA THR A 65 -10.95 -16.53 -0.78
C THR A 65 -11.54 -15.78 0.42
N PRO A 66 -12.89 -15.62 0.47
CA PRO A 66 -13.55 -14.78 1.47
C PRO A 66 -13.33 -15.25 2.91
N GLU A 67 -13.23 -16.56 3.13
CA GLU A 67 -12.95 -17.11 4.46
C GLU A 67 -11.54 -16.75 4.95
N LYS A 68 -10.51 -16.88 4.08
CA LYS A 68 -9.15 -16.46 4.41
C LYS A 68 -9.07 -14.96 4.67
N ASN A 69 -9.75 -14.17 3.84
CA ASN A 69 -9.81 -12.73 4.02
C ASN A 69 -10.44 -12.35 5.35
N ARG A 70 -11.54 -13.01 5.75
CA ARG A 70 -12.18 -12.79 7.06
C ARG A 70 -11.25 -13.15 8.22
N ALA A 71 -10.58 -14.31 8.14
CA ALA A 71 -9.64 -14.73 9.17
C ALA A 71 -8.46 -13.75 9.30
N ASN A 72 -7.91 -13.27 8.17
CA ASN A 72 -6.84 -12.26 8.18
C ASN A 72 -7.32 -10.95 8.81
N PHE A 73 -8.57 -10.54 8.50
CA PHE A 73 -9.12 -9.30 9.05
C PHE A 73 -9.34 -9.41 10.56
N GLN A 74 -9.86 -10.56 11.03
CA GLN A 74 -10.01 -10.81 12.47
C GLN A 74 -8.66 -10.77 13.19
N ALA A 75 -7.65 -11.44 12.64
CA ALA A 75 -6.31 -11.41 13.23
C ALA A 75 -5.71 -10.00 13.32
N MET A 76 -6.00 -9.13 12.32
CA MET A 76 -5.58 -7.72 12.40
C MET A 76 -6.33 -6.95 13.49
N LEU A 77 -7.62 -7.18 13.68
CA LEU A 77 -8.41 -6.56 14.74
C LEU A 77 -7.91 -6.99 16.12
N ASP A 78 -7.65 -8.27 16.32
CA ASP A 78 -7.07 -8.80 17.55
C ASP A 78 -5.73 -8.11 17.87
N MET A 79 -4.87 -7.92 16.86
CA MET A 79 -3.62 -7.18 17.02
C MET A 79 -3.82 -5.70 17.40
N VAL A 80 -4.90 -5.06 16.93
CA VAL A 80 -5.25 -3.69 17.36
C VAL A 80 -5.71 -3.68 18.80
N GLU A 81 -6.58 -4.62 19.21
CA GLU A 81 -7.05 -4.74 20.59
C GLU A 81 -5.91 -5.02 21.57
N GLU A 82 -4.96 -5.86 21.17
CA GLU A 82 -3.75 -6.15 21.95
C GLU A 82 -2.72 -5.00 21.95
N GLY A 83 -2.98 -3.93 21.19
CA GLY A 83 -2.09 -2.78 21.07
C GLY A 83 -0.82 -3.03 20.25
N LYS A 84 -0.72 -4.16 19.54
CA LYS A 84 0.39 -4.50 18.64
C LYS A 84 0.38 -3.65 17.36
N ILE A 85 -0.81 -3.27 16.89
CA ILE A 85 -1.02 -2.37 15.76
C ILE A 85 -1.69 -1.10 16.29
N LYS A 86 -1.07 0.06 16.03
CA LYS A 86 -1.61 1.38 16.38
C LYS A 86 -1.66 2.23 15.12
N PRO A 87 -2.82 2.30 14.42
CA PRO A 87 -2.95 3.12 13.24
C PRO A 87 -2.70 4.60 13.59
N HIS A 88 -1.80 5.24 12.84
CA HIS A 88 -1.57 6.66 13.02
C HIS A 88 -2.70 7.46 12.38
N VAL A 89 -3.41 8.24 13.20
CA VAL A 89 -4.43 9.19 12.77
C VAL A 89 -3.86 10.59 12.91
N SER A 90 -3.74 11.31 11.79
CA SER A 90 -3.10 12.63 11.77
C SER A 90 -4.10 13.78 11.85
N MET A 91 -5.32 13.59 11.38
CA MET A 91 -6.35 14.65 11.31
C MET A 91 -7.74 14.08 11.55
N HIS A 92 -8.58 14.89 12.19
CA HIS A 92 -10.01 14.65 12.36
C HIS A 92 -10.79 15.82 11.78
N PHE A 93 -11.87 15.52 11.08
CA PHE A 93 -12.80 16.50 10.53
C PHE A 93 -14.23 16.12 10.92
N PRO A 94 -15.12 17.09 11.23
CA PRO A 94 -16.55 16.81 11.30
C PRO A 94 -17.11 16.50 9.92
N LEU A 95 -18.28 15.89 9.85
CA LEU A 95 -18.90 15.47 8.59
C LEU A 95 -19.06 16.63 7.58
N GLU A 96 -19.42 17.81 8.07
CA GLU A 96 -19.64 19.02 7.28
C GLU A 96 -18.36 19.50 6.57
N GLN A 97 -17.19 19.11 7.06
CA GLN A 97 -15.89 19.43 6.50
C GLN A 97 -15.29 18.27 5.65
N GLY A 98 -16.14 17.39 5.12
CA GLY A 98 -15.69 16.27 4.30
C GLY A 98 -14.89 16.70 3.06
N ALA A 99 -15.23 17.85 2.46
CA ALA A 99 -14.50 18.41 1.32
C ALA A 99 -13.08 18.85 1.69
N GLU A 100 -12.90 19.44 2.89
CA GLU A 100 -11.61 19.85 3.43
C GLU A 100 -10.75 18.63 3.77
N ALA A 101 -11.34 17.57 4.33
CA ALA A 101 -10.67 16.31 4.57
C ALA A 101 -10.10 15.71 3.28
N MET A 102 -10.88 15.72 2.20
CA MET A 102 -10.42 15.24 0.89
C MET A 102 -9.30 16.11 0.31
N LYS A 103 -9.40 17.44 0.43
CA LYS A 103 -8.34 18.37 0.02
C LYS A 103 -7.05 18.14 0.81
N ALA A 104 -7.15 17.87 2.12
CA ALA A 104 -6.00 17.56 2.95
C ALA A 104 -5.25 16.32 2.44
N LEU A 105 -5.95 15.24 2.09
CA LEU A 105 -5.36 14.05 1.47
C LEU A 105 -4.67 14.36 0.14
N LEU A 106 -5.36 15.10 -0.74
CA LEU A 106 -4.82 15.46 -2.07
C LEU A 106 -3.57 16.34 -1.98
N SER A 107 -3.47 17.18 -0.94
CA SER A 107 -2.31 18.06 -0.73
C SER A 107 -1.02 17.32 -0.35
N ARG A 108 -1.09 16.00 -0.06
CA ARG A 108 0.02 15.15 0.40
C ARG A 108 0.72 15.66 1.68
N LYS A 109 0.05 16.50 2.45
CA LYS A 109 0.57 17.03 3.75
C LYS A 109 0.19 16.16 4.93
N THR A 110 -0.68 15.17 4.71
CA THR A 110 -1.17 14.26 5.74
C THR A 110 -0.22 13.06 5.90
N THR A 111 -0.01 12.64 7.14
CA THR A 111 0.69 11.40 7.47
C THR A 111 -0.29 10.45 8.16
N GLY A 112 -0.40 9.20 7.68
CA GLY A 112 -1.36 8.23 8.25
C GLY A 112 -2.80 8.48 7.78
N LYS A 113 -3.76 8.34 8.68
CA LYS A 113 -5.20 8.40 8.37
C LYS A 113 -5.80 9.76 8.65
N VAL A 114 -6.74 10.14 7.81
CA VAL A 114 -7.67 11.26 8.03
C VAL A 114 -9.03 10.68 8.36
N ILE A 115 -9.62 11.09 9.47
CA ILE A 115 -10.91 10.58 9.97
C ILE A 115 -11.98 11.65 9.82
N ILE A 116 -13.15 11.24 9.36
CA ILE A 116 -14.38 12.06 9.40
C ILE A 116 -15.23 11.52 10.55
N THR A 117 -15.50 12.40 11.53
CA THR A 117 -16.38 12.09 12.67
C THR A 117 -17.83 12.37 12.26
N VAL A 118 -18.65 11.33 12.20
CA VAL A 118 -20.06 11.41 11.80
C VAL A 118 -20.95 11.72 13.00
N LYS A 119 -20.56 11.26 14.18
CA LYS A 119 -21.30 11.45 15.43
C LYS A 119 -20.30 11.41 16.60
N GLU A 120 -20.46 12.30 17.56
CA GLU A 120 -19.80 12.21 18.86
C GLU A 120 -20.46 11.17 19.75
#